data_c03310ee0e5351fb6857872ade62908a
#
_entry.id   c03310ee0e5351fb6857872ade62908a
#
_cell.length_a   1.000
_cell.length_b   1.000
_cell.length_c   1.000
_cell.angle_alpha   90.00
_cell.angle_beta   90.00
_cell.angle_gamma   90.00
#
_symmetry.space_group_name_H-M   'P 1'
#
loop_
_entity.id
_entity.type
_entity.pdbx_description
1 polymer ?
#
loop_
_entity_poly.entity_id
_entity_poly.type
_entity_poly.pdbx_seq_one_letter_code
_entity_poly.pdbx_strand_id
1 'polypeptide(L)'
;MELPGSNAVEWEDAFKLLGIDERASESQIRTAYRKRSLQFHPDKARDIPPDAAAERFHRLTLAYEALLDPSSRARLLETLENEKARRKRQSAFDDRRKSMAADLERREELDRVQRVKSEQKRRERER
;
A
#
# COMPACT_ATOMS: atom_id res chain seq x y z
N MET A 1 0.98 -0.67 -26.67
CA MET A 1 2.06 -1.26 -25.89
C MET A 1 2.16 -0.62 -24.53
N GLU A 2 2.07 -1.41 -23.52
CA GLU A 2 1.98 -0.92 -22.17
C GLU A 2 3.33 -0.73 -21.52
N LEU A 3 3.43 0.29 -20.68
CA LEU A 3 4.63 0.56 -19.92
C LEU A 3 4.62 -0.29 -18.66
N PRO A 4 5.57 -1.20 -18.49
CA PRO A 4 5.57 -2.13 -17.36
C PRO A 4 5.58 -1.44 -16.00
N GLY A 5 6.26 -0.31 -15.91
CA GLY A 5 6.40 0.41 -14.65
C GLY A 5 5.14 1.11 -14.19
N SER A 6 4.32 1.56 -15.12
CA SER A 6 3.08 2.25 -14.78
C SER A 6 1.95 1.28 -14.45
N ASN A 7 2.03 0.06 -14.94
CA ASN A 7 0.97 -0.92 -14.75
C ASN A 7 0.77 -1.32 -13.29
N ALA A 8 1.84 -1.50 -12.54
CA ALA A 8 1.75 -1.92 -11.15
C ALA A 8 0.96 -0.92 -10.28
N VAL A 9 1.13 0.37 -10.54
CA VAL A 9 0.40 1.42 -9.82
C VAL A 9 -1.03 1.53 -10.32
N GLU A 10 -1.23 1.44 -11.63
CA GLU A 10 -2.55 1.51 -12.26
C GLU A 10 -3.47 0.38 -11.85
N TRP A 11 -2.91 -0.78 -11.57
CA TRP A 11 -3.70 -1.94 -11.20
C TRP A 11 -4.30 -1.81 -9.80
N GLU A 12 -3.51 -1.33 -8.84
CA GLU A 12 -4.02 -1.04 -7.52
C GLU A 12 -5.07 0.07 -7.61
N ASP A 13 -4.82 1.06 -8.48
CA ASP A 13 -5.71 2.18 -8.71
C ASP A 13 -6.98 1.77 -9.44
N ALA A 14 -6.95 0.73 -10.28
CA ALA A 14 -8.13 0.26 -11.01
C ALA A 14 -9.27 -0.09 -10.06
N PHE A 15 -8.98 -0.82 -8.99
CA PHE A 15 -9.99 -1.15 -7.99
C PHE A 15 -10.44 0.09 -7.23
N LYS A 16 -9.52 0.98 -6.89
CA LYS A 16 -9.84 2.22 -6.20
C LYS A 16 -10.67 3.16 -7.06
N LEU A 17 -10.34 3.26 -8.34
CA LEU A 17 -11.08 4.11 -9.27
C LEU A 17 -12.54 3.68 -9.39
N LEU A 18 -12.79 2.38 -9.38
CA LEU A 18 -14.14 1.84 -9.44
C LEU A 18 -14.80 1.79 -8.06
N GLY A 19 -14.02 1.92 -7.00
CA GLY A 19 -14.55 1.85 -5.64
C GLY A 19 -14.98 0.46 -5.23
N ILE A 20 -14.28 -0.55 -5.71
CA ILE A 20 -14.55 -1.96 -5.42
C ILE A 20 -13.30 -2.63 -4.87
N ASP A 21 -13.47 -3.81 -4.28
CA ASP A 21 -12.33 -4.58 -3.81
C ASP A 21 -11.91 -5.63 -4.84
N GLU A 22 -10.83 -6.32 -4.55
CA GLU A 22 -10.27 -7.33 -5.45
C GLU A 22 -11.13 -8.58 -5.62
N ARG A 23 -12.12 -8.76 -4.74
CA ARG A 23 -13.05 -9.89 -4.78
C ARG A 23 -14.34 -9.59 -5.51
N ALA A 24 -14.46 -8.38 -6.06
CA ALA A 24 -15.67 -7.96 -6.74
C ALA A 24 -16.00 -8.88 -7.92
N SER A 25 -17.29 -9.18 -8.07
CA SER A 25 -17.78 -9.96 -9.20
C SER A 25 -17.87 -9.11 -10.45
N GLU A 26 -18.02 -9.74 -11.62
CA GLU A 26 -18.20 -9.03 -12.88
C GLU A 26 -19.39 -8.08 -12.81
N SER A 27 -20.48 -8.53 -12.20
CA SER A 27 -21.67 -7.71 -12.02
C SER A 27 -21.39 -6.46 -11.19
N GLN A 28 -20.63 -6.62 -10.10
CA GLN A 28 -20.23 -5.50 -9.26
C GLN A 28 -19.32 -4.53 -9.99
N ILE A 29 -18.43 -5.04 -10.82
CA ILE A 29 -17.54 -4.23 -11.64
C ILE A 29 -18.35 -3.37 -12.60
N ARG A 30 -19.31 -3.94 -13.29
CA ARG A 30 -20.17 -3.24 -14.24
C ARG A 30 -21.01 -2.17 -13.56
N THR A 31 -21.59 -2.49 -12.43
CA THR A 31 -22.40 -1.56 -11.65
C THR A 31 -21.54 -0.38 -11.15
N ALA A 32 -20.36 -0.68 -10.65
CA ALA A 32 -19.45 0.35 -10.16
C ALA A 32 -18.99 1.27 -11.29
N TYR A 33 -18.67 0.71 -12.44
CA TYR A 33 -18.28 1.51 -13.60
C TYR A 33 -19.40 2.46 -14.03
N ARG A 34 -20.62 1.94 -14.14
CA ARG A 34 -21.77 2.75 -14.52
C ARG A 34 -21.96 3.93 -13.57
N LYS A 35 -21.89 3.66 -12.27
CA LYS A 35 -22.05 4.68 -11.24
C LYS A 35 -20.95 5.74 -11.31
N ARG A 36 -19.70 5.30 -11.42
CA ARG A 36 -18.56 6.22 -11.49
C ARG A 36 -18.51 7.00 -12.78
N SER A 37 -18.87 6.37 -13.90
CA SER A 37 -18.86 7.04 -15.20
C SER A 37 -19.85 8.20 -15.24
N LEU A 38 -20.98 8.09 -14.55
CA LEU A 38 -21.93 9.19 -14.44
C LEU A 38 -21.34 10.35 -13.62
N GLN A 39 -20.56 10.05 -12.60
CA GLN A 39 -19.94 11.09 -11.78
C GLN A 39 -18.86 11.87 -12.53
N PHE A 40 -18.09 11.20 -13.37
CA PHE A 40 -16.94 11.81 -14.05
C PHE A 40 -17.21 12.18 -15.51
N HIS A 41 -18.43 11.98 -15.97
CA HIS A 41 -18.78 12.39 -17.34
C HIS A 41 -18.62 13.91 -17.49
N PRO A 42 -17.96 14.38 -18.57
CA PRO A 42 -17.72 15.81 -18.77
C PRO A 42 -18.95 16.70 -18.68
N ASP A 43 -20.09 16.18 -19.15
CA ASP A 43 -21.35 16.94 -19.12
C ASP A 43 -21.93 17.10 -17.72
N LYS A 44 -21.60 16.19 -16.79
CA LYS A 44 -22.17 16.17 -15.45
C LYS A 44 -21.20 16.59 -14.36
N ALA A 45 -19.91 16.47 -14.61
CA ALA A 45 -18.88 16.86 -13.64
C ALA A 45 -18.71 18.37 -13.66
N ARG A 46 -19.36 19.04 -12.72
CA ARG A 46 -19.32 20.51 -12.62
C ARG A 46 -18.20 21.02 -11.74
N ASP A 47 -17.72 20.19 -10.81
CA ASP A 47 -16.73 20.58 -9.82
C ASP A 47 -15.30 20.51 -10.35
N ILE A 48 -15.09 19.88 -11.49
CA ILE A 48 -13.77 19.71 -12.09
C ILE A 48 -13.76 20.26 -13.51
N PRO A 49 -12.58 20.75 -13.97
CA PRO A 49 -12.44 21.19 -15.37
C PRO A 49 -12.77 20.06 -16.36
N PRO A 50 -13.34 20.39 -17.52
CA PRO A 50 -13.71 19.38 -18.51
C PRO A 50 -12.54 18.47 -18.91
N ASP A 51 -11.33 19.00 -19.01
CA ASP A 51 -10.15 18.22 -19.37
C ASP A 51 -9.82 17.18 -18.31
N ALA A 52 -9.88 17.57 -17.04
CA ALA A 52 -9.64 16.67 -15.92
C ALA A 52 -10.72 15.59 -15.83
N ALA A 53 -11.96 15.96 -16.07
CA ALA A 53 -13.08 15.01 -16.07
C ALA A 53 -12.91 13.98 -17.18
N ALA A 54 -12.54 14.43 -18.38
CA ALA A 54 -12.31 13.54 -19.51
C ALA A 54 -11.16 12.57 -19.24
N GLU A 55 -10.09 13.05 -18.62
CA GLU A 55 -8.95 12.21 -18.27
C GLU A 55 -9.34 11.14 -17.24
N ARG A 56 -10.08 11.53 -16.22
CA ARG A 56 -10.55 10.58 -15.20
C ARG A 56 -11.49 9.55 -15.79
N PHE A 57 -12.36 9.99 -16.68
CA PHE A 57 -13.28 9.10 -17.38
C PHE A 57 -12.52 8.08 -18.22
N HIS A 58 -11.48 8.54 -18.91
CA HIS A 58 -10.65 7.67 -19.73
C HIS A 58 -9.93 6.61 -18.87
N ARG A 59 -9.35 7.02 -17.75
CA ARG A 59 -8.70 6.09 -16.81
C ARG A 59 -9.69 5.08 -16.25
N LEU A 60 -10.88 5.55 -15.93
CA LEU A 60 -11.96 4.70 -15.42
C LEU A 60 -12.35 3.63 -16.45
N THR A 61 -12.46 4.02 -17.71
CA THR A 61 -12.78 3.11 -18.79
C THR A 61 -11.69 2.06 -18.99
N LEU A 62 -10.44 2.47 -18.96
CA LEU A 62 -9.30 1.55 -19.07
C LEU A 62 -9.28 0.55 -17.89
N ALA A 63 -9.55 1.02 -16.69
CA ALA A 63 -9.62 0.16 -15.52
C ALA A 63 -10.75 -0.85 -15.64
N TYR A 64 -11.90 -0.39 -16.09
CA TYR A 64 -13.07 -1.23 -16.32
C TYR A 64 -12.79 -2.34 -17.33
N GLU A 65 -12.23 -1.98 -18.47
CA GLU A 65 -11.90 -2.93 -19.53
C GLU A 65 -10.88 -3.97 -19.03
N ALA A 66 -9.88 -3.53 -18.29
CA ALA A 66 -8.87 -4.43 -17.74
C ALA A 66 -9.46 -5.42 -16.74
N LEU A 67 -10.41 -4.97 -15.93
CA LEU A 67 -11.03 -5.82 -14.92
C LEU A 67 -12.08 -6.78 -15.52
N LEU A 68 -12.68 -6.43 -16.65
CA LEU A 68 -13.62 -7.31 -17.32
C LEU A 68 -12.95 -8.43 -18.10
N ASP A 69 -11.76 -8.18 -18.62
CA ASP A 69 -11.02 -9.21 -19.34
C ASP A 69 -10.44 -10.23 -18.36
N PRO A 70 -10.83 -11.52 -18.46
CA PRO A 70 -10.36 -12.54 -17.52
C PRO A 70 -8.85 -12.66 -17.43
N SER A 71 -8.15 -12.56 -18.54
CA SER A 71 -6.68 -12.65 -18.55
C SER A 71 -6.02 -11.47 -17.86
N SER A 72 -6.49 -10.27 -18.15
CA SER A 72 -6.00 -9.05 -17.52
C SER A 72 -6.31 -9.04 -16.03
N ARG A 73 -7.52 -9.46 -15.67
CA ARG A 73 -7.93 -9.55 -14.27
C ARG A 73 -7.08 -10.53 -13.49
N ALA A 74 -6.79 -11.68 -14.08
CA ALA A 74 -5.93 -12.68 -13.43
C ALA A 74 -4.53 -12.14 -13.18
N ARG A 75 -3.94 -11.46 -14.16
CA ARG A 75 -2.63 -10.83 -14.01
C ARG A 75 -2.63 -9.73 -12.95
N LEU A 76 -3.70 -8.99 -12.91
CA LEU A 76 -3.94 -7.94 -11.92
C LEU A 76 -3.92 -8.50 -10.51
N LEU A 77 -4.72 -9.52 -10.30
CA LEU A 77 -4.83 -10.15 -8.99
C LEU A 77 -3.50 -10.76 -8.58
N GLU A 78 -2.78 -11.36 -9.50
CA GLU A 78 -1.46 -11.90 -9.23
C GLU A 78 -0.48 -10.81 -8.82
N THR A 79 -0.48 -9.69 -9.53
CA THR A 79 0.37 -8.55 -9.19
C THR A 79 0.05 -8.01 -7.80
N LEU A 80 -1.23 -7.88 -7.48
CA LEU A 80 -1.66 -7.43 -6.15
C LEU A 80 -1.22 -8.39 -5.05
N GLU A 81 -1.37 -9.69 -5.29
CA GLU A 81 -0.95 -10.70 -4.32
C GLU A 81 0.56 -10.64 -4.08
N ASN A 82 1.33 -10.49 -5.15
CA ASN A 82 2.79 -10.37 -5.06
C ASN A 82 3.20 -9.10 -4.31
N GLU A 83 2.52 -7.99 -4.56
CA GLU A 83 2.75 -6.74 -3.85
C GLU A 83 2.45 -6.86 -2.36
N LYS A 84 1.33 -7.48 -2.02
CA LYS A 84 0.95 -7.70 -0.62
C LYS A 84 1.96 -8.58 0.10
N ALA A 85 2.38 -9.64 -0.57
CA ALA A 85 3.39 -10.55 0.00
C ALA A 85 4.71 -9.83 0.23
N ARG A 86 5.13 -8.99 -0.72
CA ARG A 86 6.35 -8.20 -0.61
C ARG A 86 6.27 -7.21 0.55
N ARG A 87 5.17 -6.50 0.67
CA ARG A 87 4.94 -5.54 1.77
C ARG A 87 4.96 -6.24 3.13
N LYS A 88 4.35 -7.41 3.19
CA LYS A 88 4.31 -8.20 4.42
C LYS A 88 5.70 -8.66 4.84
N ARG A 89 6.51 -9.12 3.89
CA ARG A 89 7.90 -9.51 4.17
C ARG A 89 8.73 -8.33 4.63
N GLN A 90 8.55 -7.18 3.99
CA GLN A 90 9.28 -5.96 4.34
C GLN A 90 8.89 -5.49 5.74
N SER A 91 7.60 -5.52 6.06
CA SER A 91 7.10 -5.13 7.37
C SER A 91 7.65 -6.06 8.46
N ALA A 92 7.67 -7.36 8.22
CA ALA A 92 8.23 -8.33 9.16
C ALA A 92 9.73 -8.10 9.38
N PHE A 93 10.45 -7.79 8.32
CA PHE A 93 11.87 -7.46 8.39
C PHE A 93 12.11 -6.20 9.23
N ASP A 94 11.33 -5.15 8.99
CA ASP A 94 11.43 -3.90 9.74
C ASP A 94 11.10 -4.10 11.22
N ASP A 95 10.09 -4.90 11.53
CA ASP A 95 9.72 -5.21 12.91
C ASP A 95 10.85 -5.95 13.64
N ARG A 96 11.51 -6.88 12.96
CA ARG A 96 12.66 -7.59 13.53
C ARG A 96 13.82 -6.65 13.81
N ARG A 97 14.09 -5.75 12.87
CA ARG A 97 15.15 -4.75 13.05
C ARG A 97 14.89 -3.85 14.26
N LYS A 98 13.65 -3.38 14.40
CA LYS A 98 13.24 -2.55 15.53
C LYS A 98 13.38 -3.30 16.85
N SER A 99 12.96 -4.57 16.85
CA SER A 99 13.06 -5.42 18.04
C SER A 99 14.51 -5.64 18.46
N MET A 100 15.38 -5.89 17.49
CA MET A 100 16.82 -6.07 17.74
C MET A 100 17.47 -4.79 18.27
N ALA A 101 17.10 -3.65 17.71
CA ALA A 101 17.60 -2.36 18.18
C ALA A 101 17.17 -2.08 19.60
N ALA A 102 15.91 -2.38 19.94
CA ALA A 102 15.38 -2.21 21.29
C ALA A 102 16.10 -3.13 22.28
N ASP A 103 16.38 -4.38 21.89
CA ASP A 103 17.11 -5.32 22.72
C ASP A 103 18.54 -4.85 22.99
N LEU A 104 19.19 -4.31 21.98
CA LEU A 104 20.54 -3.77 22.11
C LEU A 104 20.56 -2.59 23.07
N GLU A 105 19.63 -1.67 22.95
CA GLU A 105 19.50 -0.52 23.85
C GLU A 105 19.31 -0.96 25.30
N ARG A 106 18.49 -1.96 25.53
CA ARG A 106 18.26 -2.50 26.87
C ARG A 106 19.52 -3.11 27.46
N ARG A 107 20.30 -3.83 26.65
CA ARG A 107 21.57 -4.39 27.10
C ARG A 107 22.59 -3.31 27.47
N GLU A 108 22.67 -2.28 26.63
CA GLU A 108 23.58 -1.16 26.90
C GLU A 108 23.18 -0.42 28.16
N GLU A 109 21.91 -0.23 28.41
CA GLU A 109 21.41 0.42 29.62
C GLU A 109 21.72 -0.41 30.86
N LEU A 110 21.51 -1.71 30.79
CA LEU A 110 21.86 -2.61 31.91
C LEU A 110 23.35 -2.56 32.22
N ASP A 111 24.20 -2.55 31.18
CA ASP A 111 25.62 -2.45 31.36
C ASP A 111 26.00 -1.13 32.03
N ARG A 112 25.41 -0.02 31.62
CA ARG A 112 25.64 1.28 32.22
C ARG A 112 25.28 1.30 33.70
N VAL A 113 24.09 0.77 34.01
CA VAL A 113 23.61 0.69 35.37
C VAL A 113 24.56 -0.14 36.25
N GLN A 114 25.00 -1.28 35.73
CA GLN A 114 25.93 -2.15 36.47
C GLN A 114 27.28 -1.50 36.68
N ARG A 115 27.80 -0.78 35.71
CA ARG A 115 29.06 -0.05 35.85
C ARG A 115 28.96 1.02 36.92
N VAL A 116 27.87 1.78 36.92
CA VAL A 116 27.66 2.82 37.93
C VAL A 116 27.59 2.20 39.33
N LYS A 117 26.86 1.10 39.48
CA LYS A 117 26.75 0.40 40.75
C LYS A 117 28.10 -0.14 41.22
N SER A 118 28.88 -0.69 40.30
CA SER A 118 30.21 -1.20 40.61
C SER A 118 31.17 -0.08 41.07
N GLU A 119 31.10 1.06 40.40
CA GLU A 119 31.91 2.22 40.79
C GLU A 119 31.52 2.76 42.15
N GLN A 120 30.23 2.83 42.44
CA GLN A 120 29.74 3.26 43.75
C GLN A 120 30.23 2.34 44.87
N LYS A 121 30.15 1.03 44.66
CA LYS A 121 30.64 0.04 45.62
C LYS A 121 32.16 0.17 45.85
N ARG A 122 32.89 0.40 44.77
CA ARG A 122 34.34 0.59 44.85
C ARG A 122 34.69 1.83 45.66
N ARG A 123 33.99 2.95 45.42
CA ARG A 123 34.18 4.19 46.16
C ARG A 123 33.87 4.03 47.66
N GLU A 124 32.80 3.29 47.95
CA GLU A 124 32.43 3.00 49.33
C GLU A 124 33.50 2.17 50.06
N ARG A 125 34.12 1.21 49.35
CA ARG A 125 35.21 0.40 49.92
C ARG A 125 36.47 1.21 50.19
N GLU A 126 36.72 2.22 49.37
CA GLU A 126 37.90 3.08 49.51
C GLU A 126 37.76 4.13 50.61
N ARG A 127 36.56 4.33 51.13
CA ARG A 127 36.31 5.19 52.28
C ARG A 127 36.61 4.40 53.55
#